data_9e91e48aad84b898a937d7b3e96e0099
#
_entry.id   9e91e48aad84b898a937d7b3e96e0099
#
_cell.length_a   1.000
_cell.length_b   1.000
_cell.length_c   1.000
_cell.angle_alpha   90.00
_cell.angle_beta   90.00
_cell.angle_gamma   90.00
#
_symmetry.space_group_name_H-M   'P 1'
#
loop_
_entity.id
_entity.type
_entity.pdbx_description
1 polymer ?
#
loop_
_entity_poly.entity_id
_entity_poly.type
_entity_poly.pdbx_seq_one_letter_code
_entity_poly.pdbx_strand_id
1 'polypeptide(L)'
;MSATVAAALKKIAVAVLTDKKLRRTVLGIVLGVIIIIIMPVAAVISLFNGDIEIDTDRLQTLVVENLSAEEKAKLQAVEDTMYAIETAMTEKGFTAEKAKEAQVLYVLALSDYAEQTDFVSKLVGCFAEEQTDEQLIAAVNTAFGTTLNAEDFTKVMTAIRAKAINTSGFTDPDTKNAHDLVEWAKQAYAKKWGYVWGTYGEVLTESMLNGKVSQYPDEVGSKEEYIRTHWLGGRTADCIGLIKGYGWYDCESGSIAYGTNGMPDIGADTMYENATEKGTIDTLPETPGLALWHEGHIGIYIGNGQVIHAANTNDGVILSEVSGSGFTHWLKIPYISYEEQTE
;
A
#
# COMPACT_ATOMS: atom_id res chain seq x y z
N MET A 1 5.61 -10.40 14.46
CA MET A 1 4.13 -10.58 14.45
C MET A 1 3.73 -11.54 15.55
N SER A 2 2.73 -11.21 16.38
CA SER A 2 2.40 -12.08 17.51
C SER A 2 1.70 -13.36 17.00
N ALA A 3 2.02 -14.50 17.60
CA ALA A 3 1.42 -15.82 17.33
C ALA A 3 -0.12 -15.83 17.37
N THR A 4 -0.73 -14.78 17.93
CA THR A 4 -2.18 -14.61 18.08
C THR A 4 -2.90 -14.20 16.80
N VAL A 5 -2.30 -13.37 15.94
CA VAL A 5 -2.90 -12.97 14.64
C VAL A 5 -2.90 -14.17 13.68
N ALA A 6 -1.81 -14.92 13.64
CA ALA A 6 -1.74 -16.15 12.86
C ALA A 6 -2.76 -17.19 13.32
N ALA A 7 -3.02 -17.31 14.65
CA ALA A 7 -4.00 -18.24 15.19
C ALA A 7 -5.46 -17.84 14.90
N ALA A 8 -5.79 -16.54 14.91
CA ALA A 8 -7.14 -16.05 14.60
C ALA A 8 -7.47 -16.25 13.10
N LEU A 9 -6.56 -15.88 12.23
CA LEU A 9 -6.71 -16.09 10.79
C LEU A 9 -6.72 -17.60 10.45
N LYS A 10 -5.89 -18.42 11.11
CA LYS A 10 -5.90 -19.88 10.96
C LYS A 10 -7.26 -20.50 11.40
N LYS A 11 -7.91 -19.96 12.42
CA LYS A 11 -9.26 -20.38 12.81
C LYS A 11 -10.30 -20.02 11.75
N ILE A 12 -10.21 -18.85 11.14
CA ILE A 12 -11.09 -18.42 10.05
C ILE A 12 -10.85 -19.31 8.82
N ALA A 13 -9.60 -19.53 8.44
CA ALA A 13 -9.24 -20.41 7.32
C ALA A 13 -9.69 -21.86 7.55
N VAL A 14 -9.54 -22.40 8.77
CA VAL A 14 -9.99 -23.76 9.12
C VAL A 14 -11.52 -23.87 9.12
N ALA A 15 -12.25 -22.87 9.62
CA ALA A 15 -13.71 -22.85 9.57
C ALA A 15 -14.23 -22.83 8.13
N VAL A 16 -13.60 -22.05 7.26
CA VAL A 16 -13.89 -22.01 5.81
C VAL A 16 -13.58 -23.33 5.11
N LEU A 17 -12.51 -24.02 5.51
CA LEU A 17 -12.07 -25.27 4.87
C LEU A 17 -12.87 -26.51 5.35
N THR A 18 -13.53 -26.47 6.51
CA THR A 18 -14.23 -27.62 7.11
C THR A 18 -15.73 -27.68 6.80
N ASP A 19 -16.36 -26.55 6.42
CA ASP A 19 -17.78 -26.52 6.05
C ASP A 19 -17.95 -26.66 4.50
N LYS A 20 -18.56 -27.79 4.09
CA LYS A 20 -18.73 -28.15 2.67
C LYS A 20 -19.68 -27.20 1.90
N LYS A 21 -20.57 -26.49 2.60
CA LYS A 21 -21.52 -25.53 2.04
C LYS A 21 -20.88 -24.14 1.99
N LEU A 22 -20.16 -23.77 3.04
CA LEU A 22 -19.32 -22.57 3.09
C LEU A 22 -18.21 -22.64 2.03
N ARG A 23 -17.60 -23.81 1.84
CA ARG A 23 -16.49 -24.02 0.90
C ARG A 23 -16.81 -23.75 -0.56
N ARG A 24 -18.04 -24.01 -1.03
CA ARG A 24 -18.45 -23.74 -2.43
C ARG A 24 -18.83 -22.27 -2.64
N THR A 25 -19.49 -21.66 -1.67
CA THR A 25 -19.90 -20.24 -1.74
C THR A 25 -18.73 -19.31 -1.42
N VAL A 26 -17.95 -19.66 -0.40
CA VAL A 26 -16.80 -18.85 0.05
C VAL A 26 -15.58 -19.06 -0.82
N LEU A 27 -15.37 -20.19 -1.49
CA LEU A 27 -14.25 -20.38 -2.43
C LEU A 27 -14.39 -19.47 -3.66
N GLY A 28 -15.60 -19.28 -4.18
CA GLY A 28 -15.85 -18.33 -5.26
C GLY A 28 -15.74 -16.87 -4.81
N ILE A 29 -16.30 -16.53 -3.63
CA ILE A 29 -16.23 -15.20 -3.04
C ILE A 29 -14.83 -14.90 -2.51
N VAL A 30 -14.19 -15.83 -1.79
CA VAL A 30 -12.82 -15.66 -1.27
C VAL A 30 -11.79 -15.60 -2.40
N LEU A 31 -11.96 -16.34 -3.49
CA LEU A 31 -11.09 -16.18 -4.67
C LEU A 31 -11.28 -14.83 -5.36
N GLY A 32 -12.52 -14.34 -5.48
CA GLY A 32 -12.79 -13.01 -6.03
C GLY A 32 -12.26 -11.88 -5.13
N VAL A 33 -12.45 -12.03 -3.83
CA VAL A 33 -11.97 -11.10 -2.80
C VAL A 33 -10.46 -11.18 -2.62
N ILE A 34 -9.88 -12.36 -2.74
CA ILE A 34 -8.42 -12.56 -2.81
C ILE A 34 -7.86 -11.75 -3.99
N ILE A 35 -8.51 -11.72 -5.11
CA ILE A 35 -8.04 -10.97 -6.29
C ILE A 35 -8.18 -9.46 -6.10
N ILE A 36 -9.26 -8.97 -5.50
CA ILE A 36 -9.59 -7.54 -5.48
C ILE A 36 -9.08 -6.81 -4.22
N ILE A 37 -9.11 -7.46 -3.07
CA ILE A 37 -8.60 -6.90 -1.79
C ILE A 37 -7.20 -7.41 -1.47
N ILE A 38 -6.81 -8.57 -1.95
CA ILE A 38 -5.56 -9.25 -1.57
C ILE A 38 -4.40 -8.95 -2.51
N MET A 39 -4.54 -8.21 -3.61
CA MET A 39 -3.33 -7.60 -4.17
C MET A 39 -2.63 -6.66 -3.16
N PRO A 40 -3.31 -5.86 -2.34
CA PRO A 40 -2.68 -5.26 -1.15
C PRO A 40 -2.49 -6.21 0.02
N VAL A 41 -3.22 -7.33 0.09
CA VAL A 41 -3.24 -8.32 1.20
C VAL A 41 -2.58 -9.66 0.80
N ALA A 42 -2.09 -9.83 -0.44
CA ALA A 42 -1.25 -11.00 -0.80
C ALA A 42 -0.05 -11.17 0.15
N ALA A 43 0.45 -10.06 0.70
CA ALA A 43 1.40 -10.06 1.80
C ALA A 43 0.85 -10.70 3.11
N VAL A 44 -0.46 -10.77 3.30
CA VAL A 44 -1.05 -11.45 4.48
C VAL A 44 -1.15 -12.95 4.25
N ILE A 45 -1.32 -13.42 3.01
CA ILE A 45 -1.39 -14.86 2.69
C ILE A 45 -0.01 -15.50 2.64
N SER A 46 1.03 -14.80 2.20
CA SER A 46 2.41 -15.27 2.31
C SER A 46 2.85 -15.49 3.77
N LEU A 47 2.15 -14.87 4.73
CA LEU A 47 2.35 -15.11 6.16
C LEU A 47 1.76 -16.43 6.66
N PHE A 48 0.94 -17.12 5.86
CA PHE A 48 0.28 -18.36 6.25
C PHE A 48 0.90 -19.63 5.73
N ASN A 49 1.60 -19.56 4.59
CA ASN A 49 2.20 -20.74 3.96
C ASN A 49 3.56 -20.38 3.39
N GLY A 50 4.62 -20.69 4.11
CA GLY A 50 6.00 -20.42 3.75
C GLY A 50 6.53 -21.10 2.47
N ASP A 51 5.69 -21.70 1.62
CA ASP A 51 6.14 -22.51 0.47
C ASP A 51 5.27 -22.43 -0.80
N ILE A 52 4.46 -21.37 -0.99
CA ILE A 52 3.68 -21.25 -2.23
C ILE A 52 4.05 -19.94 -2.95
N GLU A 53 4.80 -20.08 -4.03
CA GLU A 53 4.97 -19.05 -5.05
C GLU A 53 3.61 -18.74 -5.69
N ILE A 54 3.03 -17.58 -5.34
CA ILE A 54 1.79 -17.12 -5.94
C ILE A 54 2.12 -16.00 -6.93
N ASP A 55 2.24 -16.35 -8.20
CA ASP A 55 2.17 -15.39 -9.31
C ASP A 55 0.73 -14.86 -9.39
N THR A 56 0.51 -13.68 -8.78
CA THR A 56 -0.82 -13.08 -8.63
C THR A 56 -1.46 -12.75 -9.97
N ASP A 57 -0.70 -12.32 -10.96
CA ASP A 57 -1.21 -11.98 -12.29
C ASP A 57 -1.59 -13.24 -13.07
N ARG A 58 -0.79 -14.29 -12.94
CA ARG A 58 -1.07 -15.59 -13.52
C ARG A 58 -2.23 -16.30 -12.82
N LEU A 59 -2.36 -16.15 -11.51
CA LEU A 59 -3.50 -16.65 -10.75
C LEU A 59 -4.78 -15.91 -11.13
N GLN A 60 -4.75 -14.60 -11.24
CA GLN A 60 -5.90 -13.80 -11.67
C GLN A 60 -6.37 -14.25 -13.05
N THR A 61 -5.46 -14.39 -14.01
CA THR A 61 -5.78 -14.86 -15.35
C THR A 61 -6.31 -16.30 -15.32
N LEU A 62 -5.63 -17.22 -14.63
CA LEU A 62 -6.04 -18.64 -14.54
C LEU A 62 -7.37 -18.81 -13.79
N VAL A 63 -7.61 -18.01 -12.74
CA VAL A 63 -8.87 -18.08 -11.97
C VAL A 63 -10.00 -17.52 -12.81
N VAL A 64 -9.86 -16.33 -13.39
CA VAL A 64 -10.91 -15.69 -14.21
C VAL A 64 -11.23 -16.52 -15.46
N GLU A 65 -10.23 -17.10 -16.12
CA GLU A 65 -10.45 -17.95 -17.29
C GLU A 65 -11.20 -19.26 -16.96
N ASN A 66 -10.97 -19.82 -15.77
CA ASN A 66 -11.54 -21.11 -15.36
C ASN A 66 -12.83 -20.99 -14.53
N LEU A 67 -13.30 -19.79 -14.22
CA LEU A 67 -14.58 -19.57 -13.55
C LEU A 67 -15.75 -19.90 -14.50
N SER A 68 -16.74 -20.62 -13.96
CA SER A 68 -18.05 -20.79 -14.63
C SER A 68 -18.76 -19.43 -14.78
N ALA A 69 -19.74 -19.37 -15.65
CA ALA A 69 -20.55 -18.17 -15.84
C ALA A 69 -21.24 -17.71 -14.54
N GLU A 70 -21.65 -18.67 -13.68
CA GLU A 70 -22.25 -18.37 -12.38
C GLU A 70 -21.23 -17.77 -11.42
N GLU A 71 -20.01 -18.28 -11.39
CA GLU A 71 -18.94 -17.75 -10.54
C GLU A 71 -18.47 -16.36 -10.99
N LYS A 72 -18.40 -16.12 -12.31
CA LYS A 72 -18.13 -14.79 -12.88
C LYS A 72 -19.22 -13.78 -12.50
N ALA A 73 -20.48 -14.18 -12.55
CA ALA A 73 -21.59 -13.32 -12.13
C ALA A 73 -21.53 -12.99 -10.64
N LYS A 74 -21.12 -13.93 -9.78
CA LYS A 74 -20.92 -13.69 -8.35
C LYS A 74 -19.75 -12.76 -8.08
N LEU A 75 -18.66 -12.92 -8.82
CA LEU A 75 -17.51 -12.03 -8.73
C LEU A 75 -17.91 -10.61 -9.12
N GLN A 76 -18.60 -10.43 -10.23
CA GLN A 76 -19.11 -9.14 -10.67
C GLN A 76 -20.03 -8.50 -9.62
N ALA A 77 -20.92 -9.27 -8.99
CA ALA A 77 -21.79 -8.75 -7.94
C ALA A 77 -21.02 -8.27 -6.71
N VAL A 78 -19.89 -8.91 -6.37
CA VAL A 78 -18.99 -8.44 -5.31
C VAL A 78 -18.30 -7.15 -5.71
N GLU A 79 -17.78 -7.05 -6.94
CA GLU A 79 -17.17 -5.83 -7.48
C GLU A 79 -18.16 -4.67 -7.49
N ASP A 80 -19.36 -4.88 -7.99
CA ASP A 80 -20.42 -3.89 -8.03
C ASP A 80 -20.79 -3.38 -6.62
N THR A 81 -20.83 -4.31 -5.63
CA THR A 81 -21.13 -3.95 -4.24
C THR A 81 -19.97 -3.16 -3.62
N MET A 82 -18.73 -3.53 -3.89
CA MET A 82 -17.54 -2.80 -3.41
C MET A 82 -17.49 -1.39 -3.98
N TYR A 83 -17.77 -1.25 -5.28
CA TYR A 83 -17.85 0.05 -5.94
C TYR A 83 -18.98 0.90 -5.36
N ALA A 84 -20.15 0.32 -5.11
CA ALA A 84 -21.27 1.01 -4.47
C ALA A 84 -20.94 1.48 -3.03
N ILE A 85 -20.21 0.67 -2.25
CA ILE A 85 -19.72 1.05 -0.92
C ILE A 85 -18.76 2.25 -1.03
N GLU A 86 -17.79 2.18 -1.91
CA GLU A 86 -16.79 3.24 -2.10
C GLU A 86 -17.45 4.56 -2.52
N THR A 87 -18.34 4.51 -3.50
CA THR A 87 -19.12 5.67 -3.95
C THR A 87 -19.90 6.28 -2.80
N ALA A 88 -20.66 5.48 -2.06
CA ALA A 88 -21.47 5.96 -0.96
C ALA A 88 -20.65 6.51 0.23
N MET A 89 -19.46 5.96 0.49
CA MET A 89 -18.52 6.48 1.49
C MET A 89 -17.97 7.84 1.05
N THR A 90 -17.56 7.96 -0.22
CA THR A 90 -17.04 9.20 -0.81
C THR A 90 -18.10 10.31 -0.83
N GLU A 91 -19.35 10.00 -1.23
CA GLU A 91 -20.46 10.95 -1.22
C GLU A 91 -20.77 11.49 0.18
N LYS A 92 -20.47 10.73 1.24
CA LYS A 92 -20.58 11.18 2.64
C LYS A 92 -19.34 11.91 3.16
N GLY A 93 -18.32 12.09 2.34
CA GLY A 93 -17.08 12.79 2.71
C GLY A 93 -16.07 11.94 3.48
N PHE A 94 -16.25 10.61 3.54
CA PHE A 94 -15.27 9.73 4.16
C PHE A 94 -14.02 9.54 3.28
N THR A 95 -12.88 9.33 3.92
CA THR A 95 -11.61 9.06 3.24
C THR A 95 -11.61 7.71 2.54
N ALA A 96 -10.73 7.55 1.52
CA ALA A 96 -10.52 6.28 0.84
C ALA A 96 -10.11 5.15 1.82
N GLU A 97 -9.41 5.47 2.90
CA GLU A 97 -9.07 4.50 3.94
C GLU A 97 -10.34 3.96 4.63
N LYS A 98 -11.27 4.84 5.00
CA LYS A 98 -12.55 4.41 5.60
C LYS A 98 -13.43 3.65 4.61
N ALA A 99 -13.38 4.00 3.32
CA ALA A 99 -14.05 3.22 2.29
C ALA A 99 -13.48 1.80 2.21
N LYS A 100 -12.15 1.64 2.27
CA LYS A 100 -11.50 0.31 2.34
C LYS A 100 -11.87 -0.46 3.62
N GLU A 101 -12.01 0.20 4.75
CA GLU A 101 -12.51 -0.45 5.99
C GLU A 101 -13.92 -1.02 5.81
N ALA A 102 -14.80 -0.25 5.15
CA ALA A 102 -16.17 -0.71 4.85
C ALA A 102 -16.16 -1.89 3.88
N GLN A 103 -15.34 -1.85 2.85
CA GLN A 103 -15.15 -2.96 1.91
C GLN A 103 -14.60 -4.22 2.62
N VAL A 104 -13.64 -4.06 3.53
CA VAL A 104 -13.11 -5.18 4.34
C VAL A 104 -14.20 -5.79 5.22
N LEU A 105 -15.02 -4.98 5.91
CA LEU A 105 -16.16 -5.47 6.69
C LEU A 105 -17.17 -6.22 5.81
N TYR A 106 -17.50 -5.67 4.66
CA TYR A 106 -18.39 -6.34 3.71
C TYR A 106 -17.89 -7.74 3.38
N VAL A 107 -16.66 -7.81 2.96
CA VAL A 107 -16.08 -9.06 2.46
C VAL A 107 -15.87 -10.10 3.55
N LEU A 108 -15.33 -9.70 4.71
CA LEU A 108 -14.98 -10.63 5.78
C LEU A 108 -16.19 -11.07 6.63
N ALA A 109 -17.25 -10.25 6.69
CA ALA A 109 -18.28 -10.48 7.68
C ALA A 109 -19.72 -10.22 7.20
N LEU A 110 -19.93 -9.46 6.15
CA LEU A 110 -21.25 -8.98 5.77
C LEU A 110 -21.68 -9.38 4.35
N SER A 111 -20.94 -10.25 3.66
CA SER A 111 -21.26 -10.69 2.30
C SER A 111 -22.66 -11.30 2.18
N ASP A 112 -23.13 -12.00 3.18
CA ASP A 112 -24.46 -12.62 3.21
C ASP A 112 -25.60 -11.59 3.30
N TYR A 113 -25.29 -10.35 3.63
CA TYR A 113 -26.27 -9.25 3.75
C TYR A 113 -26.35 -8.41 2.47
N ALA A 114 -25.46 -8.62 1.50
CA ALA A 114 -25.34 -7.78 0.29
C ALA A 114 -26.60 -7.76 -0.58
N GLU A 115 -27.44 -8.79 -0.54
CA GLU A 115 -28.70 -8.87 -1.29
C GLU A 115 -29.81 -7.97 -0.70
N GLN A 116 -29.62 -7.41 0.49
CA GLN A 116 -30.57 -6.46 1.10
C GLN A 116 -30.48 -5.13 0.35
N THR A 117 -31.62 -4.59 -0.06
CA THR A 117 -31.70 -3.35 -0.88
C THR A 117 -31.14 -2.12 -0.18
N ASP A 118 -31.06 -2.13 1.16
CA ASP A 118 -30.53 -1.06 2.01
C ASP A 118 -29.11 -1.36 2.54
N PHE A 119 -28.46 -2.43 2.09
CA PHE A 119 -27.19 -2.91 2.61
C PHE A 119 -26.12 -1.82 2.64
N VAL A 120 -25.85 -1.19 1.49
CA VAL A 120 -24.79 -0.18 1.36
C VAL A 120 -25.05 1.02 2.27
N SER A 121 -26.28 1.57 2.22
CA SER A 121 -26.66 2.72 3.06
C SER A 121 -26.58 2.42 4.55
N LYS A 122 -26.93 1.20 4.93
CA LYS A 122 -26.89 0.71 6.31
C LYS A 122 -25.45 0.51 6.79
N LEU A 123 -24.58 -0.06 5.95
CA LEU A 123 -23.15 -0.21 6.27
C LEU A 123 -22.49 1.15 6.42
N VAL A 124 -22.66 2.05 5.44
CA VAL A 124 -22.11 3.41 5.49
C VAL A 124 -22.65 4.20 6.67
N GLY A 125 -23.88 3.94 7.09
CA GLY A 125 -24.50 4.52 8.30
C GLY A 125 -23.84 4.10 9.62
N CYS A 126 -23.01 3.04 9.62
CA CYS A 126 -22.24 2.62 10.80
C CYS A 126 -20.95 3.45 10.99
N PHE A 127 -20.52 4.22 10.00
CA PHE A 127 -19.28 4.99 10.04
C PHE A 127 -19.48 6.42 10.52
N ALA A 128 -18.49 6.93 11.27
CA ALA A 128 -18.37 8.32 11.70
C ALA A 128 -16.91 8.80 11.50
N GLU A 129 -16.67 10.13 11.48
CA GLU A 129 -15.33 10.69 11.24
C GLU A 129 -14.33 10.28 12.32
N GLU A 130 -14.68 10.51 13.58
CA GLU A 130 -13.88 10.09 14.73
C GLU A 130 -14.54 8.90 15.42
N GLN A 131 -14.09 7.71 15.10
CA GLN A 131 -14.68 6.47 15.59
C GLN A 131 -13.60 5.43 15.85
N THR A 132 -13.65 4.79 17.03
CA THR A 132 -12.78 3.65 17.31
C THR A 132 -13.30 2.38 16.65
N ASP A 133 -12.43 1.38 16.50
CA ASP A 133 -12.83 0.07 15.96
C ASP A 133 -13.91 -0.59 16.80
N GLU A 134 -13.87 -0.42 18.14
CA GLU A 134 -14.91 -0.94 19.03
C GLU A 134 -16.27 -0.29 18.77
N GLN A 135 -16.28 1.04 18.55
CA GLN A 135 -17.51 1.77 18.25
C GLN A 135 -18.07 1.38 16.88
N LEU A 136 -17.20 1.23 15.89
CA LEU A 136 -17.58 0.76 14.55
C LEU A 136 -18.20 -0.63 14.60
N ILE A 137 -17.53 -1.58 15.25
CA ILE A 137 -18.02 -2.96 15.36
C ILE A 137 -19.30 -3.04 16.18
N ALA A 138 -19.47 -2.24 17.23
CA ALA A 138 -20.74 -2.16 17.97
C ALA A 138 -21.89 -1.64 17.09
N ALA A 139 -21.63 -0.61 16.25
CA ALA A 139 -22.61 -0.10 15.30
C ALA A 139 -22.98 -1.16 14.25
N VAL A 140 -21.99 -1.85 13.67
CA VAL A 140 -22.20 -2.93 12.70
C VAL A 140 -22.99 -4.09 13.33
N ASN A 141 -22.63 -4.54 14.53
CA ASN A 141 -23.33 -5.59 15.23
C ASN A 141 -24.78 -5.21 15.48
N THR A 142 -25.05 -3.97 15.86
CA THR A 142 -26.41 -3.46 16.07
C THR A 142 -27.19 -3.40 14.76
N ALA A 143 -26.58 -2.88 13.71
CA ALA A 143 -27.24 -2.69 12.42
C ALA A 143 -27.57 -4.01 11.72
N PHE A 144 -26.67 -4.98 11.76
CA PHE A 144 -26.79 -6.24 11.02
C PHE A 144 -27.16 -7.45 11.88
N GLY A 145 -27.25 -7.29 13.21
CA GLY A 145 -27.52 -8.40 14.13
C GLY A 145 -26.38 -9.41 14.21
N THR A 146 -25.15 -8.97 13.96
CA THR A 146 -23.95 -9.79 14.02
C THR A 146 -23.33 -9.80 15.42
N THR A 147 -22.33 -10.66 15.63
CA THR A 147 -21.57 -10.77 16.90
C THR A 147 -20.07 -10.69 16.61
N LEU A 148 -19.67 -9.72 15.78
CA LEU A 148 -18.26 -9.52 15.42
C LEU A 148 -17.46 -9.11 16.65
N ASN A 149 -16.24 -9.63 16.75
CA ASN A 149 -15.32 -9.28 17.82
C ASN A 149 -14.47 -8.08 17.41
N ALA A 150 -14.53 -6.99 18.17
CA ALA A 150 -13.81 -5.76 17.87
C ALA A 150 -12.28 -5.95 17.95
N GLU A 151 -11.77 -6.75 18.90
CA GLU A 151 -10.33 -7.01 19.03
C GLU A 151 -9.79 -7.75 17.80
N ASP A 152 -10.52 -8.74 17.27
CA ASP A 152 -10.12 -9.46 16.05
C ASP A 152 -10.16 -8.55 14.82
N PHE A 153 -11.18 -7.70 14.70
CA PHE A 153 -11.26 -6.68 13.66
C PHE A 153 -10.09 -5.70 13.74
N THR A 154 -9.80 -5.15 14.92
CA THR A 154 -8.66 -4.24 15.15
C THR A 154 -7.33 -4.87 14.74
N LYS A 155 -7.12 -6.17 15.04
CA LYS A 155 -5.90 -6.88 14.63
C LYS A 155 -5.76 -6.93 13.09
N VAL A 156 -6.85 -7.25 12.39
CA VAL A 156 -6.88 -7.28 10.92
C VAL A 156 -6.65 -5.87 10.37
N MET A 157 -7.39 -4.89 10.87
CA MET A 157 -7.28 -3.50 10.38
C MET A 157 -5.92 -2.87 10.69
N THR A 158 -5.33 -3.17 11.84
CA THR A 158 -3.96 -2.72 12.14
C THR A 158 -2.95 -3.22 11.11
N ALA A 159 -3.05 -4.48 10.70
CA ALA A 159 -2.18 -5.04 9.67
C ALA A 159 -2.42 -4.39 8.29
N ILE A 160 -3.66 -4.08 7.95
CA ILE A 160 -4.03 -3.41 6.69
C ILE A 160 -3.59 -1.95 6.71
N ARG A 161 -3.91 -1.19 7.78
CA ARG A 161 -3.56 0.24 7.94
C ARG A 161 -2.05 0.47 8.00
N ALA A 162 -1.28 -0.44 8.61
CA ALA A 162 0.17 -0.34 8.65
C ALA A 162 0.80 -0.34 7.26
N LYS A 163 0.14 -0.98 6.29
CA LYS A 163 0.59 -1.08 4.89
C LYS A 163 -0.09 -0.08 3.96
N ALA A 164 -1.20 0.53 4.36
CA ALA A 164 -1.89 1.54 3.56
C ALA A 164 -1.05 2.81 3.44
N ILE A 165 -1.11 3.44 2.28
CA ILE A 165 -0.58 4.79 2.09
C ILE A 165 -1.68 5.76 2.51
N ASN A 166 -1.36 6.67 3.41
CA ASN A 166 -2.28 7.69 3.88
C ASN A 166 -2.13 8.96 3.04
N THR A 167 -3.17 9.38 2.37
CA THR A 167 -3.18 10.59 1.53
C THR A 167 -3.85 11.79 2.20
N SER A 168 -4.26 11.67 3.47
CA SER A 168 -4.92 12.77 4.18
C SER A 168 -4.07 14.04 4.34
N GLY A 169 -2.73 13.90 4.22
CA GLY A 169 -1.80 15.03 4.20
C GLY A 169 -1.49 15.57 2.81
N PHE A 170 -2.05 14.97 1.76
CA PHE A 170 -1.83 15.45 0.40
C PHE A 170 -2.70 16.67 0.13
N THR A 171 -2.11 17.68 -0.52
CA THR A 171 -2.80 18.93 -0.84
C THR A 171 -3.47 18.91 -2.21
N ASP A 172 -2.89 18.17 -3.16
CA ASP A 172 -3.40 18.01 -4.51
C ASP A 172 -3.12 16.58 -5.03
N PRO A 173 -3.93 15.59 -4.63
CA PRO A 173 -3.74 14.19 -5.01
C PRO A 173 -3.81 13.93 -6.52
N ASP A 174 -4.43 14.81 -7.30
CA ASP A 174 -4.58 14.67 -8.75
C ASP A 174 -3.31 15.04 -9.50
N THR A 175 -2.40 15.78 -8.87
CA THR A 175 -1.11 16.15 -9.44
C THR A 175 0.06 15.48 -8.72
N LYS A 176 1.22 15.45 -9.37
CA LYS A 176 2.48 15.07 -8.71
C LYS A 176 3.23 16.33 -8.35
N ASN A 177 3.24 16.66 -7.07
CA ASN A 177 3.76 17.91 -6.55
C ASN A 177 4.76 17.70 -5.40
N ALA A 178 5.55 18.72 -5.13
CA ALA A 178 6.62 18.68 -4.14
C ALA A 178 6.13 18.48 -2.70
N HIS A 179 5.00 19.09 -2.34
CA HIS A 179 4.41 18.97 -1.01
C HIS A 179 4.00 17.52 -0.71
N ASP A 180 3.26 16.92 -1.62
CA ASP A 180 2.74 15.56 -1.43
C ASP A 180 3.86 14.51 -1.51
N LEU A 181 4.94 14.78 -2.28
CA LEU A 181 6.17 13.99 -2.23
C LEU A 181 6.81 14.00 -0.83
N VAL A 182 6.83 15.15 -0.18
CA VAL A 182 7.35 15.27 1.20
C VAL A 182 6.49 14.46 2.17
N GLU A 183 5.17 14.53 2.07
CA GLU A 183 4.26 13.76 2.92
C GLU A 183 4.38 12.25 2.66
N TRP A 184 4.58 11.84 1.40
CA TRP A 184 4.91 10.46 1.04
C TRP A 184 6.21 9.99 1.72
N ALA A 185 7.28 10.79 1.63
CA ALA A 185 8.56 10.45 2.25
C ALA A 185 8.48 10.38 3.78
N LYS A 186 7.81 11.34 4.42
CA LYS A 186 7.56 11.32 5.87
C LYS A 186 6.81 10.08 6.31
N GLN A 187 5.82 9.66 5.54
CA GLN A 187 5.06 8.46 5.81
C GLN A 187 5.91 7.19 5.66
N ALA A 188 6.73 7.11 4.62
CA ALA A 188 7.66 6.00 4.41
C ALA A 188 8.64 5.86 5.60
N TYR A 189 9.18 6.98 6.09
CA TYR A 189 10.01 7.02 7.29
C TYR A 189 9.25 6.59 8.55
N ALA A 190 8.09 7.20 8.82
CA ALA A 190 7.29 6.91 10.01
C ALA A 190 6.83 5.44 10.07
N LYS A 191 6.50 4.85 8.93
CA LYS A 191 6.09 3.43 8.80
C LYS A 191 7.27 2.48 8.63
N LYS A 192 8.51 2.98 8.68
CA LYS A 192 9.75 2.19 8.61
C LYS A 192 9.79 1.28 7.38
N TRP A 193 9.62 1.88 6.19
CA TRP A 193 9.75 1.12 4.96
C TRP A 193 11.16 0.55 4.83
N GLY A 194 11.25 -0.69 4.36
CA GLY A 194 12.52 -1.36 4.13
C GLY A 194 13.21 -0.88 2.86
N TYR A 195 14.47 -1.27 2.71
CA TYR A 195 15.23 -1.08 1.48
C TYR A 195 15.42 -2.42 0.77
N VAL A 196 14.94 -2.49 -0.47
CA VAL A 196 15.25 -3.59 -1.40
C VAL A 196 15.49 -2.98 -2.77
N TRP A 197 16.63 -3.30 -3.38
CA TRP A 197 17.00 -2.79 -4.69
C TRP A 197 15.94 -3.14 -5.75
N GLY A 198 15.55 -2.13 -6.54
CA GLY A 198 14.54 -2.27 -7.60
C GLY A 198 13.10 -2.27 -7.11
N THR A 199 12.82 -1.93 -5.83
CA THR A 199 11.46 -1.71 -5.32
C THR A 199 11.14 -0.22 -5.21
N TYR A 200 9.84 0.13 -5.18
CA TYR A 200 9.39 1.53 -5.29
C TYR A 200 8.18 1.84 -4.39
N GLY A 201 8.06 1.18 -3.26
CA GLY A 201 7.02 1.44 -2.26
C GLY A 201 5.94 0.36 -2.20
N GLU A 202 6.05 -0.70 -2.99
CA GLU A 202 5.17 -1.86 -2.91
C GLU A 202 5.36 -2.64 -1.61
N VAL A 203 4.36 -3.44 -1.27
CA VAL A 203 4.50 -4.43 -0.20
C VAL A 203 5.35 -5.59 -0.73
N LEU A 204 6.50 -5.85 -0.08
CA LEU A 204 7.39 -6.93 -0.48
C LEU A 204 6.75 -8.28 -0.19
N THR A 205 6.39 -9.01 -1.24
CA THR A 205 5.90 -10.39 -1.17
C THR A 205 7.03 -11.39 -1.35
N GLU A 206 6.80 -12.66 -1.00
CA GLU A 206 7.75 -13.76 -1.29
C GLU A 206 8.08 -13.85 -2.77
N SER A 207 7.06 -13.82 -3.64
CA SER A 207 7.26 -13.88 -5.09
C SER A 207 8.12 -12.71 -5.60
N MET A 208 7.82 -11.50 -5.11
CA MET A 208 8.60 -10.31 -5.46
C MET A 208 10.05 -10.44 -4.98
N LEU A 209 10.26 -10.88 -3.74
CA LEU A 209 11.62 -11.07 -3.20
C LEU A 209 12.39 -12.10 -4.03
N ASN A 210 11.81 -13.26 -4.32
CA ASN A 210 12.44 -14.29 -5.14
C ASN A 210 12.77 -13.78 -6.55
N GLY A 211 11.87 -12.99 -7.14
CA GLY A 211 12.13 -12.29 -8.41
C GLY A 211 13.31 -11.33 -8.32
N LYS A 212 13.37 -10.50 -7.25
CA LYS A 212 14.47 -9.55 -7.03
C LYS A 212 15.79 -10.24 -6.72
N VAL A 213 15.79 -11.34 -5.97
CA VAL A 213 16.99 -12.20 -5.74
C VAL A 213 17.56 -12.71 -7.06
N SER A 214 16.68 -13.20 -7.95
CA SER A 214 17.10 -13.70 -9.25
C SER A 214 17.57 -12.58 -10.21
N GLN A 215 16.94 -11.41 -10.15
CA GLN A 215 17.24 -10.26 -10.99
C GLN A 215 18.52 -9.52 -10.52
N TYR A 216 18.76 -9.46 -9.22
CA TYR A 216 19.81 -8.70 -8.57
C TYR A 216 20.56 -9.57 -7.55
N PRO A 217 21.31 -10.59 -8.00
CA PRO A 217 21.94 -11.55 -7.09
C PRO A 217 22.94 -10.90 -6.13
N ASP A 218 23.65 -9.85 -6.55
CA ASP A 218 24.65 -9.16 -5.75
C ASP A 218 24.01 -8.16 -4.77
N GLU A 219 23.01 -7.39 -5.19
CA GLU A 219 22.38 -6.33 -4.40
C GLU A 219 21.31 -6.89 -3.46
N VAL A 220 20.56 -7.90 -3.89
CA VAL A 220 19.43 -8.50 -3.16
C VAL A 220 19.76 -9.90 -2.69
N GLY A 221 20.24 -10.78 -3.58
CA GLY A 221 20.49 -12.18 -3.27
C GLY A 221 21.51 -12.36 -2.13
N SER A 222 22.59 -11.58 -2.13
CA SER A 222 23.59 -11.61 -1.04
C SER A 222 23.03 -11.20 0.33
N LYS A 223 21.85 -10.57 0.37
CA LYS A 223 21.20 -10.05 1.58
C LYS A 223 19.82 -10.67 1.82
N GLU A 224 19.48 -11.73 1.09
CA GLU A 224 18.15 -12.35 1.09
C GLU A 224 17.67 -12.70 2.50
N GLU A 225 18.48 -13.33 3.32
CA GLU A 225 18.12 -13.73 4.69
C GLU A 225 17.74 -12.52 5.56
N TYR A 226 18.52 -11.44 5.45
CA TYR A 226 18.24 -10.20 6.18
C TYR A 226 16.92 -9.59 5.71
N ILE A 227 16.72 -9.48 4.40
CA ILE A 227 15.51 -8.91 3.79
C ILE A 227 14.28 -9.72 4.18
N ARG A 228 14.36 -11.05 4.14
CA ARG A 228 13.30 -11.97 4.57
C ARG A 228 12.89 -11.75 6.02
N THR A 229 13.87 -11.56 6.89
CA THR A 229 13.64 -11.45 8.33
C THR A 229 13.07 -10.08 8.72
N HIS A 230 13.47 -8.99 8.02
CA HIS A 230 13.18 -7.62 8.44
C HIS A 230 12.15 -6.91 7.57
N TRP A 231 12.15 -7.17 6.26
CA TRP A 231 11.37 -6.36 5.31
C TRP A 231 10.21 -7.11 4.66
N LEU A 232 10.21 -8.44 4.67
CA LEU A 232 9.15 -9.23 4.05
C LEU A 232 7.78 -8.90 4.65
N GLY A 233 6.81 -8.68 3.78
CA GLY A 233 5.46 -8.27 4.16
C GLY A 233 5.34 -6.79 4.55
N GLY A 234 6.42 -6.01 4.58
CA GLY A 234 6.43 -4.55 4.70
C GLY A 234 6.52 -3.86 3.34
N ARG A 235 6.33 -2.53 3.31
CA ARG A 235 6.64 -1.75 2.12
C ARG A 235 8.15 -1.55 2.00
N THR A 236 8.66 -1.58 0.76
CA THR A 236 10.08 -1.40 0.47
C THR A 236 10.29 -0.47 -0.71
N ALA A 237 11.36 0.29 -0.68
CA ALA A 237 11.81 1.10 -1.82
C ALA A 237 13.34 1.14 -1.85
N ASP A 238 13.95 1.23 -3.03
CA ASP A 238 15.32 1.73 -3.13
C ASP A 238 15.35 3.26 -3.15
N CYS A 239 16.54 3.86 -3.23
CA CYS A 239 16.69 5.30 -3.11
C CYS A 239 15.87 6.09 -4.13
N ILE A 240 15.93 5.72 -5.42
CA ILE A 240 15.14 6.37 -6.47
C ILE A 240 13.71 5.83 -6.52
N GLY A 241 13.51 4.59 -6.10
CA GLY A 241 12.19 3.95 -5.99
C GLY A 241 11.27 4.68 -5.01
N LEU A 242 11.81 5.28 -3.96
CA LEU A 242 11.02 6.11 -3.05
C LEU A 242 10.37 7.31 -3.77
N ILE A 243 11.06 7.92 -4.72
CA ILE A 243 10.55 9.02 -5.56
C ILE A 243 9.62 8.49 -6.66
N LYS A 244 10.07 7.47 -7.40
CA LYS A 244 9.27 6.86 -8.49
C LYS A 244 7.95 6.30 -7.99
N GLY A 245 7.96 5.67 -6.82
CA GLY A 245 6.75 5.13 -6.20
C GLY A 245 5.69 6.19 -5.95
N TYR A 246 6.08 7.39 -5.50
CA TYR A 246 5.18 8.53 -5.42
C TYR A 246 4.67 8.96 -6.80
N GLY A 247 5.56 9.05 -7.78
CA GLY A 247 5.19 9.41 -9.16
C GLY A 247 4.17 8.43 -9.77
N TRP A 248 4.28 7.15 -9.45
CA TRP A 248 3.40 6.08 -9.94
C TRP A 248 2.20 5.79 -9.03
N TYR A 249 2.13 6.43 -7.87
CA TYR A 249 1.01 6.21 -6.96
C TYR A 249 -0.27 6.83 -7.51
N ASP A 250 -1.30 6.04 -7.58
CA ASP A 250 -2.65 6.46 -7.92
C ASP A 250 -3.46 6.62 -6.63
N CYS A 251 -3.88 7.85 -6.34
CA CYS A 251 -4.62 8.17 -5.12
C CYS A 251 -6.05 7.63 -5.14
N GLU A 252 -6.66 7.47 -6.33
CA GLU A 252 -8.01 6.94 -6.47
C GLU A 252 -8.05 5.46 -6.13
N SER A 253 -7.19 4.65 -6.75
CA SER A 253 -7.12 3.20 -6.48
C SER A 253 -6.31 2.86 -5.23
N GLY A 254 -5.50 3.80 -4.72
CA GLY A 254 -4.57 3.58 -3.61
C GLY A 254 -3.46 2.58 -3.93
N SER A 255 -3.11 2.43 -5.20
CA SER A 255 -2.09 1.51 -5.70
C SER A 255 -0.95 2.23 -6.40
N ILE A 256 0.18 1.54 -6.57
CA ILE A 256 1.32 2.03 -7.35
C ILE A 256 1.25 1.39 -8.73
N ALA A 257 0.89 2.19 -9.73
CA ALA A 257 0.78 1.76 -11.12
C ALA A 257 2.10 2.07 -11.86
N TYR A 258 2.96 1.07 -12.00
CA TYR A 258 4.27 1.19 -12.61
C TYR A 258 4.24 1.90 -13.98
N GLY A 259 5.12 2.89 -14.17
CA GLY A 259 5.29 3.59 -15.44
C GLY A 259 4.20 4.61 -15.79
N THR A 260 3.34 4.98 -14.83
CA THR A 260 2.25 5.96 -15.03
C THR A 260 2.66 7.40 -14.70
N ASN A 261 1.73 8.34 -14.92
CA ASN A 261 1.83 9.76 -14.56
C ASN A 261 3.08 10.48 -15.11
N GLY A 262 3.64 10.00 -16.22
CA GLY A 262 4.82 10.60 -16.85
C GLY A 262 6.14 10.37 -16.10
N MET A 263 6.14 9.70 -14.95
CA MET A 263 7.35 9.35 -14.20
C MET A 263 8.05 8.17 -14.88
N PRO A 264 9.27 8.34 -15.45
CA PRO A 264 9.98 7.25 -16.11
C PRO A 264 10.65 6.31 -15.10
N ASP A 265 10.93 5.07 -15.52
CA ASP A 265 11.76 4.15 -14.75
C ASP A 265 13.25 4.39 -15.06
N ILE A 266 13.86 5.29 -14.30
CA ILE A 266 15.27 5.69 -14.42
C ILE A 266 15.97 5.61 -13.07
N GLY A 267 17.31 5.53 -13.12
CA GLY A 267 18.17 5.54 -11.93
C GLY A 267 18.35 6.95 -11.33
N ALA A 268 18.97 7.01 -10.15
CA ALA A 268 19.27 8.25 -9.43
C ALA A 268 20.14 9.21 -10.26
N ASP A 269 21.15 8.68 -10.92
CA ASP A 269 22.08 9.49 -11.73
C ASP A 269 21.40 10.07 -12.99
N THR A 270 20.59 9.26 -13.67
CA THR A 270 19.80 9.73 -14.82
C THR A 270 18.73 10.75 -14.39
N MET A 271 18.14 10.62 -13.19
CA MET A 271 17.24 11.63 -12.65
C MET A 271 17.96 12.96 -12.46
N TYR A 272 19.17 12.94 -11.90
CA TYR A 272 20.01 14.13 -11.76
C TYR A 272 20.43 14.71 -13.10
N GLU A 273 20.83 13.87 -14.06
CA GLU A 273 21.22 14.31 -15.42
C GLU A 273 20.07 15.04 -16.12
N ASN A 274 18.86 14.51 -16.05
CA ASN A 274 17.66 15.05 -16.71
C ASN A 274 17.14 16.35 -16.06
N ALA A 275 17.54 16.66 -14.83
CA ALA A 275 17.08 17.85 -14.13
C ALA A 275 17.67 19.12 -14.77
N THR A 276 16.81 20.08 -15.08
CA THR A 276 17.18 21.39 -15.64
C THR A 276 17.51 22.43 -14.57
N GLU A 277 16.90 22.31 -13.39
CA GLU A 277 17.17 23.14 -12.21
C GLU A 277 17.87 22.29 -11.15
N LYS A 278 19.13 22.58 -10.93
CA LYS A 278 20.00 21.88 -9.96
C LYS A 278 21.20 22.72 -9.58
N GLY A 279 21.80 22.42 -8.45
CA GLY A 279 22.99 23.13 -7.96
C GLY A 279 23.77 22.28 -6.95
N THR A 280 24.88 22.82 -6.49
CA THR A 280 25.68 22.20 -5.42
C THR A 280 24.99 22.35 -4.08
N ILE A 281 25.28 21.46 -3.14
CA ILE A 281 24.58 21.39 -1.84
C ILE A 281 24.68 22.67 -1.02
N ASP A 282 25.75 23.44 -1.17
CA ASP A 282 25.97 24.73 -0.54
C ASP A 282 25.01 25.83 -1.04
N THR A 283 24.37 25.61 -2.19
CA THR A 283 23.35 26.50 -2.77
C THR A 283 21.93 25.96 -2.59
N LEU A 284 21.72 24.97 -1.74
CA LEU A 284 20.42 24.34 -1.52
C LEU A 284 19.37 25.38 -1.10
N PRO A 285 18.30 25.59 -1.88
CA PRO A 285 17.19 26.43 -1.45
C PRO A 285 16.38 25.79 -0.32
N GLU A 286 15.76 26.58 0.53
CA GLU A 286 14.83 26.08 1.54
C GLU A 286 13.46 25.76 0.90
N THR A 287 13.48 24.78 0.00
CA THR A 287 12.30 24.34 -0.77
C THR A 287 12.11 22.85 -0.55
N PRO A 288 11.19 22.44 0.36
CA PRO A 288 10.88 21.03 0.56
C PRO A 288 10.39 20.36 -0.74
N GLY A 289 10.71 19.07 -0.92
CA GLY A 289 10.39 18.30 -2.12
C GLY A 289 11.47 18.32 -3.19
N LEU A 290 12.54 19.12 -3.03
CA LEU A 290 13.75 18.97 -3.84
C LEU A 290 14.36 17.59 -3.60
N ALA A 291 15.00 17.01 -4.61
CA ALA A 291 15.85 15.86 -4.39
C ALA A 291 17.28 16.29 -4.06
N LEU A 292 17.90 15.54 -3.16
CA LEU A 292 19.35 15.63 -2.87
C LEU A 292 20.05 14.42 -3.48
N TRP A 293 21.19 14.65 -4.12
CA TRP A 293 21.86 13.63 -4.91
C TRP A 293 23.39 13.61 -4.65
N HIS A 294 23.95 12.41 -4.68
CA HIS A 294 25.34 12.13 -4.98
C HIS A 294 25.38 10.91 -5.93
N GLU A 295 26.51 10.63 -6.55
CA GLU A 295 26.65 9.51 -7.50
C GLU A 295 26.09 8.21 -6.90
N GLY A 296 25.11 7.61 -7.59
CA GLY A 296 24.45 6.37 -7.21
C GLY A 296 23.38 6.49 -6.13
N HIS A 297 23.09 7.69 -5.58
CA HIS A 297 22.11 7.81 -4.49
C HIS A 297 21.32 9.12 -4.55
N ILE A 298 20.07 9.06 -4.05
CA ILE A 298 19.15 10.20 -4.04
C ILE A 298 18.23 10.14 -2.81
N GLY A 299 17.83 11.32 -2.32
CA GLY A 299 16.88 11.48 -1.21
C GLY A 299 15.95 12.66 -1.43
N ILE A 300 14.96 12.84 -0.57
CA ILE A 300 13.93 13.87 -0.63
C ILE A 300 14.19 14.86 0.50
N TYR A 301 14.49 16.12 0.16
CA TYR A 301 14.63 17.21 1.10
C TYR A 301 13.28 17.58 1.68
N ILE A 302 13.16 17.59 3.00
CA ILE A 302 11.90 17.89 3.69
C ILE A 302 11.87 19.24 4.39
N GLY A 303 12.89 20.07 4.15
CA GLY A 303 13.08 21.36 4.81
C GLY A 303 13.94 21.28 6.07
N ASN A 304 14.30 22.43 6.61
CA ASN A 304 15.06 22.57 7.86
C ASN A 304 16.38 21.78 7.92
N GLY A 305 17.07 21.63 6.77
CA GLY A 305 18.32 20.89 6.69
C GLY A 305 18.16 19.37 6.81
N GLN A 306 16.97 18.81 6.59
CA GLN A 306 16.67 17.40 6.74
C GLN A 306 16.31 16.72 5.43
N VAL A 307 16.72 15.46 5.28
CA VAL A 307 16.47 14.63 4.10
C VAL A 307 15.96 13.25 4.52
N ILE A 308 14.92 12.78 3.83
CA ILE A 308 14.46 11.39 3.94
C ILE A 308 14.91 10.62 2.70
N HIS A 309 15.52 9.47 2.93
CA HIS A 309 15.99 8.61 1.85
C HIS A 309 15.95 7.12 2.22
N ALA A 310 15.75 6.28 1.24
CA ALA A 310 15.95 4.84 1.40
C ALA A 310 17.45 4.57 1.34
N ALA A 311 18.07 4.38 2.50
CA ALA A 311 19.53 4.45 2.65
C ALA A 311 20.25 3.17 2.17
N ASN A 312 19.88 2.05 2.76
CA ASN A 312 20.45 0.73 2.45
C ASN A 312 19.59 -0.39 3.05
N THR A 313 19.93 -1.62 2.75
CA THR A 313 19.16 -2.81 3.19
C THR A 313 19.05 -2.95 4.71
N ASN A 314 20.02 -2.49 5.48
CA ASN A 314 19.97 -2.65 6.94
C ASN A 314 19.10 -1.61 7.62
N ASP A 315 19.09 -0.38 7.10
CA ASP A 315 18.48 0.76 7.73
C ASP A 315 17.08 1.08 7.15
N GLY A 316 16.82 0.69 5.89
CA GLY A 316 15.55 1.02 5.21
C GLY A 316 15.45 2.52 4.90
N VAL A 317 14.26 3.07 5.07
CA VAL A 317 14.00 4.52 4.91
C VAL A 317 14.30 5.24 6.21
N ILE A 318 15.23 6.19 6.15
CA ILE A 318 15.71 6.97 7.30
C ILE A 318 15.56 8.47 7.09
N LEU A 319 15.60 9.20 8.20
CA LEU A 319 15.77 10.65 8.25
C LEU A 319 17.23 10.95 8.57
N SER A 320 17.85 11.85 7.82
CA SER A 320 19.23 12.30 8.05
C SER A 320 19.30 13.82 8.01
N GLU A 321 20.30 14.37 8.71
CA GLU A 321 20.70 15.77 8.51
C GLU A 321 21.43 15.90 7.18
N VAL A 322 21.12 16.92 6.39
CA VAL A 322 21.82 17.21 5.11
C VAL A 322 23.33 17.38 5.37
N SER A 323 23.67 18.07 6.46
CA SER A 323 25.06 18.22 6.87
C SER A 323 25.63 16.87 7.31
N GLY A 324 26.60 16.38 6.57
CA GLY A 324 27.26 15.09 6.86
C GLY A 324 26.60 13.86 6.23
N SER A 325 25.51 14.01 5.48
CA SER A 325 24.85 12.89 4.79
C SER A 325 25.60 12.41 3.52
N GLY A 326 26.56 13.21 3.04
CA GLY A 326 27.30 12.90 1.80
C GLY A 326 26.64 13.37 0.53
N PHE A 327 25.43 13.93 0.56
CA PHE A 327 24.82 14.57 -0.61
C PHE A 327 25.65 15.77 -1.08
N THR A 328 25.84 15.88 -2.40
CA THR A 328 26.71 16.90 -3.02
C THR A 328 25.94 17.92 -3.84
N HIS A 329 24.75 17.55 -4.29
CA HIS A 329 23.92 18.39 -5.16
C HIS A 329 22.44 18.30 -4.76
N TRP A 330 21.69 19.31 -5.18
CA TRP A 330 20.24 19.34 -5.16
C TRP A 330 19.67 19.45 -6.57
N LEU A 331 18.42 19.03 -6.78
CA LEU A 331 17.70 19.17 -8.04
C LEU A 331 16.19 19.31 -7.82
N LYS A 332 15.52 20.03 -8.73
CA LYS A 332 14.09 19.87 -8.95
C LYS A 332 13.86 18.60 -9.76
N ILE A 333 12.99 17.73 -9.27
CA ILE A 333 12.63 16.50 -9.98
C ILE A 333 11.81 16.89 -11.22
N PRO A 334 12.21 16.52 -12.45
CA PRO A 334 11.59 17.02 -13.68
C PRO A 334 10.11 16.66 -13.86
N TYR A 335 9.64 15.67 -13.12
CA TYR A 335 8.31 15.05 -13.26
C TYR A 335 7.36 15.43 -12.13
N ILE A 336 7.74 16.39 -11.31
CA ILE A 336 7.01 16.88 -10.14
C ILE A 336 6.83 18.38 -10.23
N SER A 337 5.64 18.90 -9.97
CA SER A 337 5.37 20.33 -9.92
C SER A 337 5.87 20.95 -8.61
N TYR A 338 6.39 22.15 -8.72
CA TYR A 338 6.78 22.98 -7.58
C TYR A 338 5.96 24.25 -7.64
N GLU A 339 5.31 24.62 -6.52
CA GLU A 339 4.64 25.91 -6.42
C GLU A 339 5.71 27.02 -6.51
N GLU A 340 5.44 28.04 -7.32
CA GLU A 340 6.23 29.28 -7.26
C GLU A 340 5.91 29.96 -5.94
N GLN A 341 6.92 30.19 -5.10
CA GLN A 341 6.73 31.04 -3.93
C GLN A 341 6.40 32.44 -4.47
N THR A 342 5.11 32.78 -4.43
CA THR A 342 4.71 34.19 -4.63
C THR A 342 5.24 34.97 -3.43
N GLU A 343 6.28 35.81 -3.66
CA GLU A 343 6.81 36.78 -2.71
C GLU A 343 5.71 37.77 -2.21
#